data_72e99a32e3ceb50ffbc9ea7f65af7a6e
#
_entry.id   72e99a32e3ceb50ffbc9ea7f65af7a6e
#
_cell.length_a   1.000
_cell.length_b   1.000
_cell.length_c   1.000
_cell.angle_alpha   90.00
_cell.angle_beta   90.00
_cell.angle_gamma   90.00
#
_symmetry.space_group_name_H-M   'P 1'
#
loop_
_entity.id
_entity.type
_entity.pdbx_description
1 polymer ?
#
loop_
_entity_poly.entity_id
_entity_poly.type
_entity_poly.pdbx_seq_one_letter_code
_entity_poly.pdbx_strand_id
1 'polypeptide(L)'
;MITDFIDSVVIIDDNEKEIEELAKKLQEEDISVKMQIVNPQDKQFKDIIPLKKYRQLIFMDLSLDDSIDIKNNISTEIRPILSRILPKTKGCYGLVVWSKHTEHISILHDKLLEDKDKYCLPMFIVPFDKSNYLKNGYNGILADLNNSLRQDPSATFFVEWHNSIKTAQDNTISKIYSLIPDYSARANDFLFILKKMALNHTGIPDNQTNGYPLHIDAFKAFDDILHAELINCQKSGANIFSNSLQAFSKPNDLPNIYAHINAAILIDGNNIDKNSVIPGNVYEIKGANSPFKSDKAPEGAKNIVIEITPPCDFSNNGKRVKARLIGGFLINAKSDPKRMKDQIDDLKCKKECFYSEIYPVIIPQDTVPQILILDFRYFGAEEDANLKDAKKYEILFRAKPKLFADIIQKFSSHAARLGLSVIHP
;
A
#
# COMPACT_ATOMS: atom_id res chain seq x y z
N MET A 1 1.82 -24.23 -4.49
CA MET A 1 1.82 -23.08 -3.55
C MET A 1 3.13 -22.31 -3.61
N ILE A 2 4.26 -22.77 -3.07
CA ILE A 2 5.50 -21.99 -3.13
C ILE A 2 6.16 -22.11 -4.49
N THR A 3 6.11 -23.26 -5.13
CA THR A 3 6.56 -23.48 -6.52
C THR A 3 5.85 -22.57 -7.52
N ASP A 4 4.58 -22.22 -7.29
CA ASP A 4 3.84 -21.27 -8.11
C ASP A 4 4.25 -19.80 -7.87
N PHE A 5 4.91 -19.54 -6.73
CA PHE A 5 5.40 -18.22 -6.36
C PHE A 5 6.84 -17.98 -6.81
N ILE A 6 7.68 -19.04 -6.80
CA ILE A 6 9.13 -18.89 -6.99
C ILE A 6 9.54 -19.23 -8.43
N ASP A 7 9.78 -18.21 -9.25
CA ASP A 7 10.41 -18.35 -10.57
C ASP A 7 11.94 -18.10 -10.49
N SER A 8 12.41 -17.42 -9.45
CA SER A 8 13.80 -16.97 -9.39
C SER A 8 14.31 -16.76 -7.96
N VAL A 9 15.52 -17.21 -7.74
CA VAL A 9 16.21 -17.22 -6.45
C VAL A 9 17.59 -16.57 -6.56
N VAL A 10 18.02 -15.92 -5.47
CA VAL A 10 19.43 -15.56 -5.25
C VAL A 10 19.92 -16.33 -4.04
N ILE A 11 21.12 -16.89 -4.13
CA ILE A 11 21.81 -17.53 -3.01
C ILE A 11 23.04 -16.70 -2.70
N ILE A 12 23.23 -16.36 -1.42
CA ILE A 12 24.29 -15.50 -0.92
C ILE A 12 24.99 -16.26 0.22
N ASP A 13 26.23 -16.61 -0.03
CA ASP A 13 27.05 -17.41 0.89
C ASP A 13 28.53 -17.14 0.57
N ASP A 14 29.44 -17.47 1.47
CA ASP A 14 30.90 -17.43 1.22
C ASP A 14 31.45 -18.78 0.72
N ASN A 15 30.66 -19.85 0.85
CA ASN A 15 31.04 -21.19 0.43
C ASN A 15 30.47 -21.58 -0.94
N GLU A 16 31.28 -21.46 -1.98
CA GLU A 16 30.88 -21.73 -3.37
C GLU A 16 30.33 -23.13 -3.59
N LYS A 17 30.95 -24.16 -2.96
CA LYS A 17 30.51 -25.56 -3.13
C LYS A 17 29.11 -25.80 -2.57
N GLU A 18 28.81 -25.21 -1.41
CA GLU A 18 27.46 -25.31 -0.80
C GLU A 18 26.43 -24.64 -1.69
N ILE A 19 26.76 -23.49 -2.28
CA ILE A 19 25.88 -22.76 -3.19
C ILE A 19 25.61 -23.55 -4.47
N GLU A 20 26.63 -24.15 -5.08
CA GLU A 20 26.50 -24.90 -6.34
C GLU A 20 25.55 -26.08 -6.21
N GLU A 21 25.64 -26.86 -5.13
CA GLU A 21 24.77 -27.99 -4.90
C GLU A 21 23.30 -27.55 -4.68
N LEU A 22 23.08 -26.51 -3.87
CA LEU A 22 21.76 -25.94 -3.67
C LEU A 22 21.18 -25.36 -4.97
N ALA A 23 21.99 -24.64 -5.72
CA ALA A 23 21.60 -24.05 -7.02
C ALA A 23 21.17 -25.12 -8.01
N LYS A 24 21.92 -26.21 -8.11
CA LYS A 24 21.60 -27.34 -8.97
C LYS A 24 20.24 -27.95 -8.59
N LYS A 25 19.99 -28.13 -7.28
CA LYS A 25 18.75 -28.71 -6.79
C LYS A 25 17.55 -27.82 -7.11
N LEU A 26 17.68 -26.51 -6.97
CA LEU A 26 16.63 -25.57 -7.33
C LEU A 26 16.39 -25.50 -8.85
N GLN A 27 17.44 -25.62 -9.65
CA GLN A 27 17.35 -25.64 -11.12
C GLN A 27 16.68 -26.92 -11.64
N GLU A 28 16.81 -28.06 -10.94
CA GLU A 28 16.06 -29.28 -11.27
C GLU A 28 14.53 -29.08 -11.18
N GLU A 29 14.05 -28.07 -10.46
CA GLU A 29 12.66 -27.69 -10.29
C GLU A 29 12.26 -26.45 -11.11
N ASP A 30 12.95 -26.20 -12.22
CA ASP A 30 12.76 -25.05 -13.14
C ASP A 30 12.91 -23.65 -12.51
N ILE A 31 13.59 -23.55 -11.37
CA ILE A 31 13.84 -22.28 -10.70
C ILE A 31 15.12 -21.62 -11.23
N SER A 32 15.03 -20.37 -11.69
CA SER A 32 16.19 -19.60 -12.11
C SER A 32 17.03 -19.15 -10.91
N VAL A 33 18.27 -19.61 -10.81
CA VAL A 33 19.18 -19.33 -9.69
C VAL A 33 20.29 -18.37 -10.09
N LYS A 34 20.52 -17.35 -9.23
CA LYS A 34 21.70 -16.49 -9.28
C LYS A 34 22.52 -16.71 -8.01
N MET A 35 23.78 -17.09 -8.16
CA MET A 35 24.73 -17.22 -7.05
C MET A 35 25.49 -15.91 -6.85
N GLN A 36 25.72 -15.55 -5.60
CA GLN A 36 26.54 -14.43 -5.15
C GLN A 36 27.49 -14.95 -4.09
N ILE A 37 28.73 -15.16 -4.47
CA ILE A 37 29.78 -15.61 -3.56
C ILE A 37 30.36 -14.38 -2.87
N VAL A 38 30.33 -14.37 -1.55
CA VAL A 38 30.86 -13.28 -0.74
C VAL A 38 32.31 -13.57 -0.39
N ASN A 39 33.18 -12.63 -0.69
CA ASN A 39 34.55 -12.68 -0.19
C ASN A 39 34.61 -11.98 1.19
N PRO A 40 34.81 -12.72 2.31
CA PRO A 40 34.84 -12.13 3.64
C PRO A 40 35.96 -11.09 3.85
N GLN A 41 37.02 -11.17 3.04
CA GLN A 41 38.15 -10.24 3.07
C GLN A 41 37.86 -8.91 2.37
N ASP A 42 36.87 -8.87 1.46
CA ASP A 42 36.44 -7.63 0.79
C ASP A 42 35.35 -6.92 1.62
N LYS A 43 35.74 -6.11 2.58
CA LYS A 43 34.80 -5.32 3.40
C LYS A 43 34.02 -4.25 2.61
N GLN A 44 34.33 -4.05 1.32
CA GLN A 44 33.56 -3.18 0.41
C GLN A 44 32.56 -3.95 -0.45
N PHE A 45 32.56 -5.29 -0.38
CA PHE A 45 31.67 -6.19 -1.11
C PHE A 45 31.60 -5.89 -2.62
N LYS A 46 32.77 -5.58 -3.24
CA LYS A 46 32.86 -5.19 -4.67
C LYS A 46 32.40 -6.28 -5.61
N ASP A 47 32.62 -7.54 -5.22
CA ASP A 47 32.25 -8.71 -6.00
C ASP A 47 30.72 -8.95 -5.99
N ILE A 48 29.99 -8.32 -5.09
CA ILE A 48 28.53 -8.42 -5.03
C ILE A 48 27.90 -7.59 -6.15
N ILE A 49 27.26 -8.27 -7.09
CA ILE A 49 26.64 -7.65 -8.27
C ILE A 49 25.18 -7.29 -7.94
N PRO A 50 24.80 -6.00 -8.02
CA PRO A 50 23.43 -5.58 -7.83
C PRO A 50 22.45 -6.33 -8.75
N LEU A 51 21.28 -6.67 -8.23
CA LEU A 51 20.24 -7.27 -9.04
C LEU A 51 19.61 -6.20 -9.93
N LYS A 52 19.51 -6.50 -11.22
CA LYS A 52 18.80 -5.63 -12.18
C LYS A 52 17.28 -5.71 -12.02
N LYS A 53 16.81 -6.84 -11.50
CA LYS A 53 15.38 -7.12 -11.21
C LYS A 53 15.28 -7.80 -9.85
N TYR A 54 14.18 -7.62 -9.18
CA TYR A 54 13.90 -8.38 -7.97
C TYR A 54 13.88 -9.89 -8.27
N ARG A 55 14.27 -10.67 -7.26
CA ARG A 55 14.10 -12.11 -7.20
C ARG A 55 13.10 -12.41 -6.11
N GLN A 56 12.25 -13.43 -6.32
CA GLN A 56 11.19 -13.72 -5.36
C GLN A 56 11.73 -14.31 -4.06
N LEU A 57 12.89 -14.94 -4.09
CA LEU A 57 13.47 -15.55 -2.90
C LEU A 57 14.98 -15.27 -2.81
N ILE A 58 15.42 -14.97 -1.59
CA ILE A 58 16.84 -14.78 -1.28
C ILE A 58 17.21 -15.78 -0.17
N PHE A 59 18.15 -16.68 -0.47
CA PHE A 59 18.84 -17.48 0.54
C PHE A 59 20.06 -16.69 1.01
N MET A 60 20.19 -16.47 2.31
CA MET A 60 21.23 -15.68 2.91
C MET A 60 21.87 -16.41 4.08
N ASP A 61 23.19 -16.67 4.01
CA ASP A 61 23.93 -17.08 5.19
C ASP A 61 24.15 -15.89 6.14
N LEU A 62 24.02 -16.12 7.44
CA LEU A 62 24.33 -15.13 8.48
C LEU A 62 25.80 -15.19 8.92
N SER A 63 26.52 -16.29 8.64
CA SER A 63 27.92 -16.48 9.01
C SER A 63 28.80 -16.44 7.76
N LEU A 64 28.97 -15.23 7.21
CA LEU A 64 29.84 -14.99 6.06
C LEU A 64 31.33 -14.83 6.45
N ASP A 65 31.63 -14.66 7.73
CA ASP A 65 32.98 -14.60 8.29
C ASP A 65 32.94 -15.23 9.69
N ASP A 66 33.41 -16.46 9.79
CA ASP A 66 33.43 -17.23 11.04
C ASP A 66 34.30 -16.60 12.15
N SER A 67 35.09 -15.60 11.84
CA SER A 67 35.93 -14.87 12.80
C SER A 67 35.18 -13.76 13.56
N ILE A 68 33.96 -13.40 13.10
CA ILE A 68 33.16 -12.29 13.64
C ILE A 68 31.93 -12.85 14.37
N ASP A 69 31.62 -12.25 15.52
CA ASP A 69 30.35 -12.55 16.21
C ASP A 69 29.15 -12.23 15.30
N ILE A 70 28.19 -13.15 15.22
CA ILE A 70 27.05 -13.09 14.27
C ILE A 70 26.21 -11.83 14.44
N LYS A 71 26.02 -11.32 15.65
CA LYS A 71 25.31 -10.06 15.88
C LYS A 71 26.00 -8.88 15.21
N ASN A 72 27.31 -8.87 15.25
CA ASN A 72 28.13 -7.87 14.57
C ASN A 72 28.07 -8.11 13.05
N ASN A 73 28.14 -9.36 12.60
CA ASN A 73 28.08 -9.74 11.21
C ASN A 73 26.79 -9.26 10.52
N ILE A 74 25.65 -9.41 11.19
CA ILE A 74 24.37 -8.87 10.69
C ILE A 74 24.46 -7.37 10.40
N SER A 75 25.08 -6.60 11.27
CA SER A 75 25.18 -5.15 11.14
C SER A 75 26.24 -4.71 10.15
N THR A 76 27.39 -5.38 10.10
CA THR A 76 28.58 -4.96 9.33
C THR A 76 28.65 -5.56 7.93
N GLU A 77 28.00 -6.71 7.70
CA GLU A 77 28.09 -7.44 6.43
C GLU A 77 26.71 -7.66 5.80
N ILE A 78 25.78 -8.30 6.51
CA ILE A 78 24.48 -8.67 5.94
C ILE A 78 23.68 -7.46 5.46
N ARG A 79 23.56 -6.42 6.27
CA ARG A 79 22.87 -5.17 5.89
C ARG A 79 23.50 -4.48 4.67
N PRO A 80 24.83 -4.26 4.60
CA PRO A 80 25.48 -3.72 3.42
C PRO A 80 25.29 -4.58 2.16
N ILE A 81 25.38 -5.91 2.28
CA ILE A 81 25.15 -6.85 1.19
C ILE A 81 23.72 -6.73 0.66
N LEU A 82 22.72 -6.80 1.53
CA LEU A 82 21.32 -6.64 1.13
C LEU A 82 21.05 -5.29 0.49
N SER A 83 21.59 -4.23 1.06
CA SER A 83 21.48 -2.86 0.49
C SER A 83 22.12 -2.74 -0.89
N ARG A 84 23.17 -3.52 -1.17
CA ARG A 84 23.85 -3.54 -2.48
C ARG A 84 23.14 -4.43 -3.50
N ILE A 85 22.63 -5.59 -3.06
CA ILE A 85 21.97 -6.57 -3.93
C ILE A 85 20.58 -6.10 -4.35
N LEU A 86 19.80 -5.59 -3.40
CA LEU A 86 18.43 -5.21 -3.67
C LEU A 86 18.38 -4.00 -4.61
N PRO A 87 17.59 -4.08 -5.70
CA PRO A 87 17.46 -2.94 -6.59
C PRO A 87 16.78 -1.77 -5.85
N LYS A 88 17.12 -0.55 -6.28
CA LYS A 88 16.50 0.68 -5.73
C LYS A 88 14.99 0.76 -5.98
N THR A 89 14.50 0.05 -6.98
CA THR A 89 13.07 -0.08 -7.26
C THR A 89 12.44 -1.05 -6.26
N LYS A 90 11.30 -0.67 -5.71
CA LYS A 90 10.54 -1.51 -4.77
C LYS A 90 10.06 -2.81 -5.44
N GLY A 91 10.12 -3.91 -4.73
CA GLY A 91 9.66 -5.23 -5.18
C GLY A 91 9.39 -6.16 -3.98
N CYS A 92 8.77 -7.30 -4.24
CA CYS A 92 8.42 -8.28 -3.20
C CYS A 92 9.41 -9.44 -3.23
N TYR A 93 9.93 -9.85 -2.06
CA TYR A 93 10.79 -11.02 -1.94
C TYR A 93 10.57 -11.71 -0.59
N GLY A 94 10.86 -13.01 -0.54
CA GLY A 94 11.00 -13.76 0.70
C GLY A 94 12.47 -13.90 1.07
N LEU A 95 12.79 -13.92 2.35
CA LEU A 95 14.14 -14.12 2.86
C LEU A 95 14.20 -15.46 3.59
N VAL A 96 15.03 -16.36 3.09
CA VAL A 96 15.40 -17.59 3.75
C VAL A 96 16.74 -17.38 4.45
N VAL A 97 16.72 -17.41 5.76
CA VAL A 97 17.95 -17.41 6.56
C VAL A 97 18.56 -18.82 6.49
N TRP A 98 19.51 -18.96 5.59
CA TRP A 98 20.22 -20.20 5.27
C TRP A 98 21.51 -20.27 6.08
N SER A 99 21.41 -20.67 7.34
CA SER A 99 22.56 -20.60 8.25
C SER A 99 22.50 -21.67 9.33
N LYS A 100 23.63 -21.99 9.94
CA LYS A 100 23.71 -22.78 11.17
C LYS A 100 23.24 -21.99 12.41
N HIS A 101 23.06 -20.67 12.28
CA HIS A 101 22.82 -19.71 13.36
C HIS A 101 21.44 -19.03 13.22
N THR A 102 20.40 -19.84 13.03
CA THR A 102 19.04 -19.37 12.81
C THR A 102 18.41 -18.69 14.03
N GLU A 103 18.96 -18.85 15.22
CA GLU A 103 18.52 -18.22 16.47
C GLU A 103 18.63 -16.67 16.45
N HIS A 104 19.43 -16.11 15.55
CA HIS A 104 19.63 -14.66 15.43
C HIS A 104 18.68 -13.95 14.47
N ILE A 105 17.66 -14.63 13.97
CA ILE A 105 16.72 -14.09 12.98
C ILE A 105 15.95 -12.85 13.48
N SER A 106 15.67 -12.76 14.79
CA SER A 106 15.02 -11.60 15.38
C SER A 106 15.88 -10.34 15.28
N ILE A 107 17.19 -10.48 15.47
CA ILE A 107 18.14 -9.37 15.33
C ILE A 107 18.20 -8.91 13.87
N LEU A 108 18.20 -9.84 12.92
CA LEU A 108 18.14 -9.52 11.51
C LEU A 108 16.86 -8.75 11.16
N HIS A 109 15.70 -9.23 11.63
CA HIS A 109 14.42 -8.57 11.42
C HIS A 109 14.42 -7.13 11.93
N ASP A 110 14.89 -6.88 13.17
CA ASP A 110 14.94 -5.55 13.75
C ASP A 110 15.85 -4.61 12.94
N LYS A 111 17.00 -5.14 12.47
CA LYS A 111 17.92 -4.38 11.62
C LYS A 111 17.35 -4.06 10.23
N LEU A 112 16.56 -4.95 9.64
CA LEU A 112 15.85 -4.67 8.41
C LEU A 112 14.79 -3.58 8.59
N LEU A 113 14.07 -3.57 9.71
CA LEU A 113 13.11 -2.51 10.05
C LEU A 113 13.75 -1.15 10.20
N GLU A 114 14.98 -1.06 10.75
CA GLU A 114 15.75 0.19 10.81
C GLU A 114 16.01 0.77 9.40
N ASP A 115 16.15 -0.08 8.40
CA ASP A 115 16.51 0.29 7.03
C ASP A 115 15.32 0.29 6.04
N LYS A 116 14.08 0.26 6.55
CA LYS A 116 12.83 0.21 5.75
C LYS A 116 12.71 1.28 4.65
N ASP A 117 13.39 2.40 4.80
CA ASP A 117 13.39 3.49 3.83
C ASP A 117 14.47 3.34 2.74
N LYS A 118 15.42 2.43 2.92
CA LYS A 118 16.52 2.17 1.96
C LYS A 118 16.15 1.13 0.92
N TYR A 119 15.44 0.08 1.33
CA TYR A 119 15.00 -1.03 0.46
C TYR A 119 13.70 -1.64 0.95
N CYS A 120 13.05 -2.43 0.09
CA CYS A 120 11.82 -3.15 0.48
C CYS A 120 12.11 -4.18 1.57
N LEU A 121 11.20 -4.27 2.54
CA LEU A 121 11.21 -5.35 3.52
C LEU A 121 10.78 -6.66 2.86
N PRO A 122 11.31 -7.81 3.32
CA PRO A 122 10.85 -9.12 2.86
C PRO A 122 9.40 -9.36 3.28
N MET A 123 8.65 -10.09 2.45
CA MET A 123 7.28 -10.52 2.76
C MET A 123 7.25 -11.50 3.94
N PHE A 124 8.31 -12.29 4.06
CA PHE A 124 8.51 -13.24 5.15
C PHE A 124 10.01 -13.50 5.36
N ILE A 125 10.35 -13.95 6.55
CA ILE A 125 11.70 -14.42 6.91
C ILE A 125 11.55 -15.80 7.52
N VAL A 126 12.16 -16.81 6.91
CA VAL A 126 12.11 -18.19 7.41
C VAL A 126 13.51 -18.71 7.71
N PRO A 127 13.71 -19.35 8.89
CA PRO A 127 14.97 -19.99 9.25
C PRO A 127 15.12 -21.37 8.60
N PHE A 128 16.29 -21.63 8.06
CA PHE A 128 16.71 -22.94 7.56
C PHE A 128 18.10 -23.27 8.03
N ASP A 129 18.20 -24.24 8.93
CA ASP A 129 19.50 -24.75 9.36
C ASP A 129 20.14 -25.57 8.23
N LYS A 130 21.13 -24.99 7.58
CA LYS A 130 21.83 -25.60 6.45
C LYS A 130 22.50 -26.93 6.80
N SER A 131 22.85 -27.17 8.04
CA SER A 131 23.47 -28.44 8.48
C SER A 131 22.57 -29.68 8.29
N ASN A 132 21.26 -29.48 8.24
CA ASN A 132 20.27 -30.53 7.98
C ASN A 132 20.28 -31.01 6.53
N TYR A 133 20.76 -30.18 5.60
CA TYR A 133 20.70 -30.42 4.15
C TYR A 133 22.05 -30.77 3.54
N LEU A 134 23.14 -30.26 4.08
CA LEU A 134 24.50 -30.52 3.59
C LEU A 134 24.84 -32.03 3.49
N LYS A 135 24.28 -32.85 4.36
CA LYS A 135 24.52 -34.31 4.36
C LYS A 135 23.61 -35.09 3.42
N ASN A 136 22.47 -34.52 3.04
CA ASN A 136 21.39 -35.19 2.30
C ASN A 136 21.23 -34.65 0.86
N GLY A 137 22.19 -33.88 0.34
CA GLY A 137 22.16 -33.32 -1.02
C GLY A 137 20.96 -32.45 -1.29
N TYR A 138 20.50 -31.67 -0.29
CA TYR A 138 19.38 -30.71 -0.38
C TYR A 138 18.01 -31.31 -0.72
N ASN A 139 17.87 -32.64 -0.59
CA ASN A 139 16.60 -33.31 -0.86
C ASN A 139 15.51 -32.82 0.11
N GLY A 140 14.34 -32.50 -0.45
CA GLY A 140 13.17 -32.05 0.33
C GLY A 140 13.16 -30.57 0.70
N ILE A 141 14.17 -29.77 0.35
CA ILE A 141 14.29 -28.36 0.75
C ILE A 141 13.04 -27.52 0.36
N LEU A 142 12.49 -27.72 -0.85
CA LEU A 142 11.29 -27.00 -1.28
C LEU A 142 10.03 -27.47 -0.53
N ALA A 143 9.94 -28.76 -0.19
CA ALA A 143 8.84 -29.28 0.61
C ALA A 143 8.88 -28.71 2.03
N ASP A 144 10.08 -28.65 2.64
CA ASP A 144 10.27 -28.08 3.97
C ASP A 144 10.02 -26.57 3.98
N LEU A 145 10.46 -25.86 2.95
CA LEU A 145 10.16 -24.43 2.77
C LEU A 145 8.66 -24.20 2.67
N ASN A 146 7.96 -25.02 1.89
CA ASN A 146 6.51 -24.94 1.77
C ASN A 146 5.80 -25.24 3.08
N ASN A 147 6.31 -26.19 3.87
CA ASN A 147 5.77 -26.51 5.20
C ASN A 147 6.01 -25.36 6.19
N SER A 148 7.21 -24.77 6.19
CA SER A 148 7.55 -23.61 7.04
C SER A 148 6.66 -22.40 6.74
N LEU A 149 6.42 -22.12 5.46
CA LEU A 149 5.53 -21.03 5.06
C LEU A 149 4.07 -21.29 5.45
N ARG A 150 3.60 -22.54 5.39
CA ARG A 150 2.24 -22.91 5.85
C ARG A 150 2.05 -22.73 7.35
N GLN A 151 3.11 -22.83 8.13
CA GLN A 151 3.07 -22.60 9.58
C GLN A 151 3.07 -21.11 9.95
N ASP A 152 3.49 -20.24 9.04
CA ASP A 152 3.44 -18.78 9.19
C ASP A 152 2.23 -18.22 8.43
N PRO A 153 1.14 -17.80 9.13
CA PRO A 153 -0.05 -17.24 8.50
C PRO A 153 0.24 -15.98 7.68
N SER A 154 1.21 -15.17 8.07
CA SER A 154 1.56 -13.94 7.35
C SER A 154 2.25 -14.24 6.03
N ALA A 155 3.21 -15.17 6.05
CA ALA A 155 3.90 -15.63 4.85
C ALA A 155 2.91 -16.28 3.87
N THR A 156 2.06 -17.19 4.36
CA THR A 156 1.02 -17.83 3.55
C THR A 156 0.10 -16.78 2.91
N PHE A 157 -0.35 -15.78 3.70
CA PHE A 157 -1.19 -14.70 3.17
C PHE A 157 -0.51 -13.95 2.01
N PHE A 158 0.73 -13.49 2.22
CA PHE A 158 1.41 -12.69 1.20
C PHE A 158 1.72 -13.49 -0.07
N VAL A 159 2.07 -14.76 0.05
CA VAL A 159 2.29 -15.65 -1.11
C VAL A 159 0.99 -15.88 -1.88
N GLU A 160 -0.11 -16.20 -1.22
CA GLU A 160 -1.41 -16.41 -1.87
C GLU A 160 -1.95 -15.13 -2.49
N TRP A 161 -1.81 -14.00 -1.79
CA TRP A 161 -2.22 -12.70 -2.33
C TRP A 161 -1.43 -12.31 -3.58
N HIS A 162 -0.11 -12.54 -3.57
CA HIS A 162 0.75 -12.30 -4.73
C HIS A 162 0.33 -13.15 -5.94
N ASN A 163 0.11 -14.45 -5.71
CA ASN A 163 -0.33 -15.38 -6.76
C ASN A 163 -1.72 -14.98 -7.31
N SER A 164 -2.62 -14.55 -6.44
CA SER A 164 -3.94 -14.06 -6.85
C SER A 164 -3.84 -12.82 -7.75
N ILE A 165 -2.94 -11.90 -7.44
CA ILE A 165 -2.68 -10.71 -8.27
C ILE A 165 -2.14 -11.13 -9.64
N LYS A 166 -1.13 -12.02 -9.69
CA LYS A 166 -0.55 -12.52 -10.93
C LYS A 166 -1.61 -13.18 -11.82
N THR A 167 -2.40 -14.08 -11.25
CA THR A 167 -3.50 -14.76 -11.97
C THR A 167 -4.57 -13.78 -12.46
N ALA A 168 -4.97 -12.82 -11.62
CA ALA A 168 -5.93 -11.80 -11.99
C ALA A 168 -5.43 -10.90 -13.12
N GLN A 169 -4.14 -10.55 -13.10
CA GLN A 169 -3.49 -9.80 -14.17
C GLN A 169 -3.50 -10.56 -15.49
N ASP A 170 -3.12 -11.84 -15.48
CA ASP A 170 -3.10 -12.69 -16.67
C ASP A 170 -4.50 -12.87 -17.26
N ASN A 171 -5.50 -13.10 -16.40
CA ASN A 171 -6.90 -13.18 -16.80
C ASN A 171 -7.41 -11.86 -17.40
N THR A 172 -7.07 -10.73 -16.80
CA THR A 172 -7.46 -9.40 -17.29
C THR A 172 -6.91 -9.16 -18.70
N ILE A 173 -5.60 -9.41 -18.88
CA ILE A 173 -4.94 -9.26 -20.19
C ILE A 173 -5.59 -10.20 -21.21
N SER A 174 -5.75 -11.47 -20.86
CA SER A 174 -6.36 -12.48 -21.74
C SER A 174 -7.78 -12.11 -22.18
N LYS A 175 -8.60 -11.63 -21.23
CA LYS A 175 -9.98 -11.19 -21.54
C LYS A 175 -10.00 -10.04 -22.54
N ILE A 176 -9.20 -9.00 -22.31
CA ILE A 176 -9.16 -7.84 -23.20
C ILE A 176 -8.58 -8.25 -24.56
N TYR A 177 -7.51 -9.05 -24.55
CA TYR A 177 -6.89 -9.50 -25.79
C TYR A 177 -7.81 -10.39 -26.64
N SER A 178 -8.67 -11.19 -26.00
CA SER A 178 -9.66 -12.05 -26.69
C SER A 178 -10.76 -11.27 -27.43
N LEU A 179 -10.92 -9.97 -27.13
CA LEU A 179 -11.85 -9.11 -27.85
C LEU A 179 -11.34 -8.63 -29.21
N ILE A 180 -10.09 -8.95 -29.57
CA ILE A 180 -9.45 -8.53 -30.81
C ILE A 180 -9.59 -9.65 -31.84
N PRO A 181 -10.47 -9.49 -32.85
CA PRO A 181 -10.83 -10.59 -33.77
C PRO A 181 -9.77 -10.86 -34.85
N ASP A 182 -9.00 -9.84 -35.22
CA ASP A 182 -8.04 -9.91 -36.32
C ASP A 182 -6.64 -9.50 -35.89
N TYR A 183 -5.68 -10.40 -36.13
CA TYR A 183 -4.29 -10.14 -35.81
C TYR A 183 -3.71 -8.98 -36.64
N SER A 184 -4.11 -8.81 -37.90
CA SER A 184 -3.61 -7.76 -38.78
C SER A 184 -4.01 -6.34 -38.32
N ALA A 185 -5.19 -6.21 -37.72
CA ALA A 185 -5.71 -4.97 -37.17
C ALA A 185 -5.41 -4.75 -35.67
N ARG A 186 -4.76 -5.74 -35.05
CA ARG A 186 -4.60 -5.85 -33.57
C ARG A 186 -4.25 -4.53 -32.87
N ALA A 187 -3.28 -3.79 -33.37
CA ALA A 187 -2.81 -2.56 -32.68
C ALA A 187 -3.91 -1.50 -32.68
N ASN A 188 -4.61 -1.33 -33.79
CA ASN A 188 -5.69 -0.34 -33.92
C ASN A 188 -6.92 -0.75 -33.11
N ASP A 189 -7.28 -2.02 -33.14
CA ASP A 189 -8.43 -2.54 -32.40
C ASP A 189 -8.19 -2.43 -30.90
N PHE A 190 -6.98 -2.73 -30.44
CA PHE A 190 -6.61 -2.57 -29.04
C PHE A 190 -6.67 -1.10 -28.60
N LEU A 191 -6.12 -0.18 -29.40
CA LEU A 191 -6.18 1.25 -29.10
C LEU A 191 -7.62 1.77 -29.10
N PHE A 192 -8.48 1.24 -30.00
CA PHE A 192 -9.89 1.57 -29.98
C PHE A 192 -10.59 1.12 -28.71
N ILE A 193 -10.34 -0.13 -28.28
CA ILE A 193 -10.89 -0.68 -27.02
C ILE A 193 -10.43 0.19 -25.83
N LEU A 194 -9.14 0.47 -25.72
CA LEU A 194 -8.59 1.33 -24.67
C LEU A 194 -9.23 2.71 -24.65
N LYS A 195 -9.34 3.34 -25.83
CA LYS A 195 -10.00 4.64 -25.95
C LYS A 195 -11.43 4.59 -25.46
N LYS A 196 -12.20 3.57 -25.87
CA LYS A 196 -13.61 3.42 -25.45
C LYS A 196 -13.75 3.20 -23.95
N MET A 197 -12.86 2.39 -23.36
CA MET A 197 -12.81 2.17 -21.92
C MET A 197 -12.51 3.48 -21.17
N ALA A 198 -11.48 4.23 -21.60
CA ALA A 198 -11.12 5.51 -21.02
C ALA A 198 -12.26 6.51 -21.09
N LEU A 199 -12.90 6.66 -22.24
CA LEU A 199 -14.04 7.56 -22.44
C LEU A 199 -15.24 7.19 -21.56
N ASN A 200 -15.53 5.90 -21.42
CA ASN A 200 -16.59 5.42 -20.54
C ASN A 200 -16.27 5.75 -19.06
N HIS A 201 -15.01 5.61 -18.66
CA HIS A 201 -14.58 5.90 -17.30
C HIS A 201 -14.65 7.41 -16.98
N THR A 202 -14.27 8.27 -17.91
CA THR A 202 -14.28 9.74 -17.74
C THR A 202 -15.63 10.38 -17.96
N GLY A 203 -16.49 9.78 -18.77
CA GLY A 203 -17.72 10.40 -19.27
C GLY A 203 -17.49 11.52 -20.29
N ILE A 204 -16.25 11.71 -20.81
CA ILE A 204 -15.94 12.72 -21.81
C ILE A 204 -16.41 12.27 -23.20
N PRO A 205 -17.10 13.12 -23.99
CA PRO A 205 -17.44 12.82 -25.37
C PRO A 205 -16.19 12.63 -26.26
N ASP A 206 -16.26 11.70 -27.22
CA ASP A 206 -15.14 11.34 -28.10
C ASP A 206 -14.54 12.54 -28.86
N ASN A 207 -15.36 13.55 -29.19
CA ASN A 207 -14.95 14.77 -29.87
C ASN A 207 -14.30 15.84 -28.98
N GLN A 208 -14.21 15.60 -27.67
CA GLN A 208 -13.65 16.55 -26.69
C GLN A 208 -12.35 16.03 -26.04
N THR A 209 -11.67 15.10 -26.67
CA THR A 209 -10.46 14.44 -26.11
C THR A 209 -9.15 15.20 -26.34
N ASN A 210 -9.18 16.33 -27.04
CA ASN A 210 -7.96 17.06 -27.38
C ASN A 210 -7.25 17.58 -26.13
N GLY A 211 -5.99 17.15 -25.91
CA GLY A 211 -5.17 17.53 -24.76
C GLY A 211 -5.50 16.80 -23.45
N TYR A 212 -6.48 15.87 -23.46
CA TYR A 212 -6.84 15.12 -22.28
C TYR A 212 -5.98 13.82 -22.13
N PRO A 213 -5.44 13.51 -20.93
CA PRO A 213 -4.58 12.36 -20.72
C PRO A 213 -5.37 11.05 -20.61
N LEU A 214 -6.02 10.60 -21.69
CA LEU A 214 -6.85 9.39 -21.75
C LEU A 214 -6.15 8.11 -21.27
N HIS A 215 -4.81 8.06 -21.34
CA HIS A 215 -4.06 6.89 -20.87
C HIS A 215 -4.23 6.60 -19.39
N ILE A 216 -4.39 7.65 -18.56
CA ILE A 216 -4.63 7.50 -17.10
C ILE A 216 -5.97 6.81 -16.87
N ASP A 217 -7.00 7.21 -17.60
CA ASP A 217 -8.33 6.64 -17.43
C ASP A 217 -8.46 5.26 -18.08
N ALA A 218 -7.69 4.99 -19.13
CA ALA A 218 -7.55 3.66 -19.65
C ALA A 218 -6.97 2.69 -18.60
N PHE A 219 -5.91 3.09 -17.87
CA PHE A 219 -5.38 2.28 -16.76
C PHE A 219 -6.42 2.09 -15.65
N LYS A 220 -7.14 3.14 -15.24
CA LYS A 220 -8.19 3.00 -14.21
C LYS A 220 -9.29 2.03 -14.62
N ALA A 221 -9.71 2.07 -15.89
CA ALA A 221 -10.69 1.13 -16.41
C ALA A 221 -10.16 -0.32 -16.42
N PHE A 222 -8.86 -0.53 -16.65
CA PHE A 222 -8.21 -1.83 -16.47
C PHE A 222 -8.16 -2.27 -15.01
N ASP A 223 -7.89 -1.33 -14.09
CA ASP A 223 -7.86 -1.61 -12.66
C ASP A 223 -9.22 -2.10 -12.15
N ASP A 224 -10.33 -1.60 -12.69
CA ASP A 224 -11.68 -2.08 -12.37
C ASP A 224 -11.88 -3.56 -12.80
N ILE A 225 -11.40 -3.94 -13.99
CA ILE A 225 -11.45 -5.32 -14.46
C ILE A 225 -10.54 -6.22 -13.64
N LEU A 226 -9.30 -5.77 -13.37
CA LEU A 226 -8.34 -6.46 -12.53
C LEU A 226 -8.92 -6.71 -11.12
N HIS A 227 -9.60 -5.73 -10.54
CA HIS A 227 -10.23 -5.87 -9.23
C HIS A 227 -11.33 -6.95 -9.24
N ALA A 228 -12.14 -7.00 -10.28
CA ALA A 228 -13.16 -8.04 -10.43
C ALA A 228 -12.53 -9.44 -10.56
N GLU A 229 -11.46 -9.59 -11.34
CA GLU A 229 -10.72 -10.85 -11.47
C GLU A 229 -10.04 -11.25 -10.17
N LEU A 230 -9.47 -10.30 -9.44
CA LEU A 230 -8.84 -10.56 -8.14
C LEU A 230 -9.86 -11.12 -7.13
N ILE A 231 -11.07 -10.55 -7.06
CA ILE A 231 -12.15 -11.06 -6.21
C ILE A 231 -12.50 -12.50 -6.61
N ASN A 232 -12.54 -12.82 -7.91
CA ASN A 232 -12.85 -14.17 -8.40
C ASN A 232 -11.74 -15.16 -8.00
N CYS A 233 -10.47 -14.79 -8.14
CA CYS A 233 -9.33 -15.61 -7.71
C CYS A 233 -9.38 -15.90 -6.21
N GLN A 234 -9.69 -14.90 -5.39
CA GLN A 234 -9.77 -15.03 -3.93
C GLN A 234 -10.92 -15.94 -3.46
N LYS A 235 -12.05 -15.97 -4.19
CA LYS A 235 -13.18 -16.86 -3.87
C LYS A 235 -12.88 -18.33 -4.13
N SER A 236 -12.02 -18.64 -5.09
CA SER A 236 -11.62 -20.01 -5.43
C SER A 236 -10.50 -20.54 -4.53
N GLY A 237 -9.82 -19.68 -3.78
CA GLY A 237 -8.76 -20.05 -2.86
C GLY A 237 -9.28 -20.81 -1.64
N ALA A 238 -8.53 -21.81 -1.18
CA ALA A 238 -8.85 -22.53 0.04
C ALA A 238 -8.79 -21.59 1.25
N ASN A 239 -9.71 -21.77 2.20
CA ASN A 239 -9.86 -20.97 3.43
C ASN A 239 -8.72 -21.20 4.46
N ILE A 240 -7.46 -21.19 4.03
CA ILE A 240 -6.31 -21.44 4.90
C ILE A 240 -6.23 -20.43 6.04
N PHE A 241 -6.64 -19.18 5.77
CA PHE A 241 -6.62 -18.10 6.77
C PHE A 241 -7.83 -18.02 7.67
N SER A 242 -8.96 -18.61 7.31
CA SER A 242 -10.21 -18.43 8.03
C SER A 242 -10.07 -18.81 9.50
N ASN A 243 -9.43 -19.95 9.78
CA ASN A 243 -9.23 -20.42 11.14
C ASN A 243 -8.19 -19.57 11.89
N SER A 244 -7.12 -19.14 11.22
CA SER A 244 -6.08 -18.29 11.80
C SER A 244 -6.61 -16.90 12.16
N LEU A 245 -7.46 -16.31 11.31
CA LEU A 245 -8.12 -15.03 11.59
C LEU A 245 -9.12 -15.11 12.73
N GLN A 246 -9.83 -16.24 12.87
CA GLN A 246 -10.79 -16.45 13.98
C GLN A 246 -10.10 -16.73 15.31
N ALA A 247 -8.96 -17.44 15.28
CA ALA A 247 -8.19 -17.78 16.48
C ALA A 247 -7.27 -16.66 16.97
N PHE A 248 -7.22 -15.52 16.25
CA PHE A 248 -6.31 -14.43 16.57
C PHE A 248 -6.67 -13.74 17.89
N SER A 249 -5.72 -13.70 18.82
CA SER A 249 -5.81 -12.89 20.03
C SER A 249 -5.20 -11.50 19.82
N LYS A 250 -5.91 -10.47 20.28
CA LYS A 250 -5.43 -9.09 20.15
C LYS A 250 -4.05 -8.93 20.80
N PRO A 251 -3.01 -8.48 20.08
CA PRO A 251 -1.73 -8.18 20.69
C PRO A 251 -1.85 -6.99 21.65
N ASN A 252 -1.13 -7.06 22.78
CA ASN A 252 -1.29 -6.09 23.86
C ASN A 252 -0.80 -4.68 23.53
N ASP A 253 0.13 -4.52 22.57
CA ASP A 253 0.75 -3.23 22.28
C ASP A 253 0.92 -3.00 20.77
N LEU A 254 -0.14 -2.48 20.13
CA LEU A 254 -0.02 -1.87 18.81
C LEU A 254 -0.56 -0.43 18.88
N PRO A 255 0.21 0.50 19.49
CA PRO A 255 -0.20 1.90 19.55
C PRO A 255 -0.35 2.43 18.13
N ASN A 256 -1.48 3.08 17.89
CA ASN A 256 -1.77 3.77 16.61
C ASN A 256 -1.95 2.89 15.36
N ILE A 257 -1.89 1.54 15.44
CA ILE A 257 -2.03 0.69 14.26
C ILE A 257 -3.34 0.96 13.51
N TYR A 258 -4.43 1.21 14.25
CA TYR A 258 -5.72 1.53 13.64
C TYR A 258 -5.67 2.80 12.79
N ALA A 259 -4.95 3.83 13.26
CA ALA A 259 -4.78 5.07 12.51
C ALA A 259 -3.92 4.86 11.26
N HIS A 260 -2.85 4.04 11.35
CA HIS A 260 -2.04 3.66 10.19
C HIS A 260 -2.84 2.86 9.15
N ILE A 261 -3.63 1.89 9.59
CA ILE A 261 -4.50 1.11 8.71
C ILE A 261 -5.54 2.02 8.05
N ASN A 262 -6.20 2.90 8.83
CA ASN A 262 -7.15 3.86 8.30
C ASN A 262 -6.51 4.81 7.29
N ALA A 263 -5.32 5.33 7.60
CA ALA A 263 -4.57 6.17 6.65
C ALA A 263 -4.26 5.42 5.36
N ALA A 264 -3.77 4.17 5.45
CA ALA A 264 -3.48 3.34 4.28
C ALA A 264 -4.72 3.06 3.40
N ILE A 265 -5.90 2.90 4.02
CA ILE A 265 -7.15 2.59 3.29
C ILE A 265 -7.85 3.86 2.79
N LEU A 266 -7.80 4.95 3.54
CA LEU A 266 -8.70 6.10 3.36
C LEU A 266 -8.04 7.32 2.74
N ILE A 267 -6.72 7.49 2.89
CA ILE A 267 -6.03 8.70 2.42
C ILE A 267 -4.83 8.39 1.52
N ASP A 268 -4.52 9.34 0.64
CA ASP A 268 -3.29 9.37 -0.16
C ASP A 268 -2.52 10.65 0.20
N GLY A 269 -1.29 10.48 0.69
CA GLY A 269 -0.44 11.59 1.12
C GLY A 269 0.88 11.70 0.35
N ASN A 270 1.22 10.67 -0.44
CA ASN A 270 2.58 10.55 -0.98
C ASN A 270 2.80 11.19 -2.35
N ASN A 271 1.76 11.38 -3.17
CA ASN A 271 1.90 11.86 -4.55
C ASN A 271 0.85 12.93 -4.88
N ILE A 272 0.69 13.91 -4.00
CA ILE A 272 -0.31 14.95 -4.21
C ILE A 272 0.31 16.05 -5.08
N ASP A 273 -0.27 16.27 -6.24
CA ASP A 273 0.06 17.43 -7.05
C ASP A 273 -0.47 18.70 -6.38
N LYS A 274 0.45 19.49 -5.84
CA LYS A 274 0.12 20.76 -5.16
C LYS A 274 -0.46 21.83 -6.10
N ASN A 275 -0.28 21.67 -7.40
CA ASN A 275 -0.74 22.62 -8.41
C ASN A 275 -2.15 22.30 -8.95
N SER A 276 -2.71 21.15 -8.55
CA SER A 276 -4.02 20.71 -9.03
C SER A 276 -5.05 20.68 -7.91
N VAL A 277 -6.17 21.36 -8.12
CA VAL A 277 -7.33 21.30 -7.23
C VAL A 277 -8.23 20.17 -7.72
N ILE A 278 -8.19 19.04 -7.02
CA ILE A 278 -8.84 17.80 -7.43
C ILE A 278 -9.83 17.34 -6.34
N PRO A 279 -10.98 16.73 -6.71
CA PRO A 279 -11.91 16.15 -5.75
C PRO A 279 -11.24 15.24 -4.73
N GLY A 280 -11.59 15.43 -3.46
CA GLY A 280 -11.00 14.72 -2.34
C GLY A 280 -9.75 15.37 -1.71
N ASN A 281 -9.18 16.41 -2.33
CA ASN A 281 -8.08 17.15 -1.70
C ASN A 281 -8.53 17.79 -0.39
N VAL A 282 -7.71 17.62 0.66
CA VAL A 282 -7.92 18.22 1.98
C VAL A 282 -6.83 19.26 2.21
N TYR A 283 -7.26 20.47 2.56
CA TYR A 283 -6.39 21.63 2.76
C TYR A 283 -6.51 22.13 4.19
N GLU A 284 -5.39 22.45 4.82
CA GLU A 284 -5.37 23.25 6.04
C GLU A 284 -5.63 24.72 5.73
N ILE A 285 -6.47 25.37 6.51
CA ILE A 285 -6.77 26.79 6.38
C ILE A 285 -5.71 27.58 7.14
N LYS A 286 -4.87 28.34 6.43
CA LYS A 286 -3.84 29.22 7.02
C LYS A 286 -4.37 30.64 7.26
N GLY A 287 -5.31 31.09 6.45
CA GLY A 287 -5.91 32.43 6.52
C GLY A 287 -6.73 32.64 7.82
N ALA A 288 -6.59 33.80 8.47
CA ALA A 288 -7.32 34.09 9.71
C ALA A 288 -8.86 34.14 9.50
N ASN A 289 -9.30 34.70 8.39
CA ASN A 289 -10.72 35.03 8.10
C ASN A 289 -11.33 34.12 7.05
N SER A 290 -11.23 32.80 7.20
CA SER A 290 -11.90 31.86 6.29
C SER A 290 -13.32 31.59 6.73
N PRO A 291 -14.33 31.63 5.82
CA PRO A 291 -15.71 31.31 6.13
C PRO A 291 -15.94 29.83 6.43
N PHE A 292 -14.94 29.00 6.18
CA PHE A 292 -15.02 27.55 6.40
C PHE A 292 -14.49 27.11 7.76
N LYS A 293 -14.04 28.03 8.62
CA LYS A 293 -13.60 27.66 9.97
C LYS A 293 -14.79 27.33 10.85
N SER A 294 -14.79 26.11 11.40
CA SER A 294 -15.84 25.69 12.34
C SER A 294 -15.71 26.43 13.67
N ASP A 295 -16.81 26.98 14.16
CA ASP A 295 -16.93 27.59 15.49
C ASP A 295 -16.81 26.56 16.62
N LYS A 296 -16.82 25.28 16.29
CA LYS A 296 -16.69 24.15 17.22
C LYS A 296 -15.29 23.55 17.24
N ALA A 297 -14.37 24.07 16.43
CA ALA A 297 -12.98 23.62 16.45
C ALA A 297 -12.36 24.00 17.81
N PRO A 298 -11.86 23.02 18.59
CA PRO A 298 -11.22 23.32 19.87
C PRO A 298 -9.89 24.06 19.65
N GLU A 299 -9.41 24.69 20.73
CA GLU A 299 -8.09 25.33 20.70
C GLU A 299 -6.99 24.33 20.28
N GLY A 300 -6.11 24.74 19.39
CA GLY A 300 -5.05 23.90 18.84
C GLY A 300 -5.49 22.94 17.71
N ALA A 301 -6.76 22.93 17.31
CA ALA A 301 -7.20 22.17 16.15
C ALA A 301 -6.74 22.84 14.86
N LYS A 302 -6.35 22.00 13.86
CA LYS A 302 -6.10 22.48 12.50
C LYS A 302 -7.43 22.60 11.75
N ASN A 303 -7.87 23.80 11.42
CA ASN A 303 -9.04 23.99 10.57
C ASN A 303 -8.72 23.57 9.14
N ILE A 304 -9.64 22.83 8.52
CA ILE A 304 -9.47 22.28 7.19
C ILE A 304 -10.69 22.51 6.29
N VAL A 305 -10.46 22.36 5.00
CA VAL A 305 -11.52 22.16 4.00
C VAL A 305 -11.24 20.91 3.18
N ILE A 306 -12.30 20.23 2.75
CA ILE A 306 -12.22 19.15 1.78
C ILE A 306 -12.94 19.56 0.49
N GLU A 307 -12.30 19.34 -0.65
CA GLU A 307 -12.88 19.55 -1.97
C GLU A 307 -13.84 18.39 -2.30
N ILE A 308 -15.10 18.72 -2.58
CA ILE A 308 -16.19 17.74 -2.76
C ILE A 308 -16.90 17.88 -4.11
N THR A 309 -16.34 18.54 -5.10
CA THR A 309 -16.94 18.56 -6.44
C THR A 309 -17.13 17.13 -6.94
N PRO A 310 -18.33 16.74 -7.41
CA PRO A 310 -18.52 15.43 -8.01
C PRO A 310 -17.52 15.18 -9.14
N PRO A 311 -16.95 13.97 -9.26
CA PRO A 311 -15.96 13.66 -10.31
C PRO A 311 -16.47 13.92 -11.73
N CYS A 312 -17.76 13.70 -12.00
CA CYS A 312 -18.38 14.00 -13.30
C CYS A 312 -18.39 15.52 -13.62
N ASP A 313 -18.59 16.37 -12.62
CA ASP A 313 -18.57 17.83 -12.81
C ASP A 313 -17.13 18.33 -12.95
N PHE A 314 -16.20 17.70 -12.25
CA PHE A 314 -14.77 17.99 -12.36
C PHE A 314 -14.21 17.61 -13.74
N SER A 315 -14.56 16.42 -14.24
CA SER A 315 -14.11 15.93 -15.54
C SER A 315 -14.73 16.71 -16.72
N ASN A 316 -15.84 17.38 -16.50
CA ASN A 316 -16.54 18.14 -17.53
C ASN A 316 -16.24 19.63 -17.36
N ASN A 317 -15.25 20.13 -18.10
CA ASN A 317 -14.69 21.49 -18.00
C ASN A 317 -15.73 22.65 -18.06
N GLY A 318 -16.97 22.41 -18.38
CA GLY A 318 -18.04 23.43 -18.39
C GLY A 318 -18.94 23.48 -17.16
N LYS A 319 -18.86 22.43 -16.28
CA LYS A 319 -19.79 22.31 -15.15
C LYS A 319 -19.22 22.81 -13.82
N ARG A 320 -17.90 22.89 -13.69
CA ARG A 320 -17.23 23.36 -12.49
C ARG A 320 -16.73 24.79 -12.68
N VAL A 321 -17.39 25.75 -12.03
CA VAL A 321 -16.94 27.15 -11.99
C VAL A 321 -15.99 27.41 -10.83
N LYS A 322 -16.27 26.79 -9.68
CA LYS A 322 -15.50 26.90 -8.43
C LYS A 322 -15.40 25.53 -7.74
N ALA A 323 -14.36 25.32 -6.94
CA ALA A 323 -14.27 24.18 -6.05
C ALA A 323 -15.38 24.22 -5.00
N ARG A 324 -16.09 23.09 -4.78
CA ARG A 324 -17.07 22.96 -3.72
C ARG A 324 -16.39 22.43 -2.48
N LEU A 325 -16.55 23.10 -1.36
CA LEU A 325 -15.82 22.80 -0.12
C LEU A 325 -16.75 22.49 1.03
N ILE A 326 -16.33 21.56 1.89
CA ILE A 326 -16.87 21.36 3.24
C ILE A 326 -15.77 21.72 4.23
N GLY A 327 -16.11 22.51 5.25
CA GLY A 327 -15.25 22.84 6.37
C GLY A 327 -15.18 21.72 7.41
N GLY A 328 -14.14 21.74 8.20
CA GLY A 328 -13.91 20.81 9.29
C GLY A 328 -12.65 21.14 10.05
N PHE A 329 -12.20 20.20 10.84
CA PHE A 329 -10.95 20.34 11.58
C PHE A 329 -10.31 18.99 11.92
N LEU A 330 -9.01 19.04 12.20
CA LEU A 330 -8.22 17.91 12.70
C LEU A 330 -7.85 18.16 14.14
N ILE A 331 -8.02 17.16 14.99
CA ILE A 331 -7.54 17.18 16.37
C ILE A 331 -6.61 16.01 16.63
N ASN A 332 -5.64 16.20 17.51
CA ASN A 332 -4.76 15.10 17.91
C ASN A 332 -5.56 14.02 18.66
N ALA A 333 -5.42 12.79 18.21
CA ALA A 333 -5.96 11.64 18.90
C ALA A 333 -5.11 11.31 20.13
N LYS A 334 -5.73 10.74 21.16
CA LYS A 334 -5.00 10.19 22.30
C LYS A 334 -4.13 9.01 21.82
N SER A 335 -2.89 8.95 22.29
CA SER A 335 -1.95 7.88 21.90
C SER A 335 -2.36 6.48 22.37
N ASP A 336 -3.05 6.41 23.53
CA ASP A 336 -3.59 5.17 24.07
C ASP A 336 -4.88 4.76 23.32
N PRO A 337 -4.99 3.53 22.80
CA PRO A 337 -6.14 3.08 21.99
C PRO A 337 -7.48 3.16 22.72
N LYS A 338 -7.51 2.89 24.03
CA LYS A 338 -8.72 2.97 24.83
C LYS A 338 -9.15 4.43 24.98
N ARG A 339 -8.22 5.30 25.34
CA ARG A 339 -8.49 6.75 25.46
C ARG A 339 -8.86 7.37 24.11
N MET A 340 -8.31 6.90 23.01
CA MET A 340 -8.70 7.31 21.66
C MET A 340 -10.16 6.93 21.38
N LYS A 341 -10.54 5.70 21.72
CA LYS A 341 -11.93 5.24 21.58
C LYS A 341 -12.86 6.09 22.42
N ASP A 342 -12.54 6.30 23.70
CA ASP A 342 -13.35 7.13 24.59
C ASP A 342 -13.49 8.57 24.04
N GLN A 343 -12.42 9.14 23.51
CA GLN A 343 -12.43 10.46 22.85
C GLN A 343 -13.38 10.50 21.65
N ILE A 344 -13.35 9.46 20.79
CA ILE A 344 -14.25 9.36 19.62
C ILE A 344 -15.70 9.17 20.07
N ASP A 345 -15.93 8.33 21.08
CA ASP A 345 -17.28 8.07 21.60
C ASP A 345 -17.84 9.33 22.29
N ASP A 346 -17.04 10.09 23.05
CA ASP A 346 -17.43 11.39 23.60
C ASP A 346 -17.81 12.40 22.51
N LEU A 347 -17.04 12.46 21.42
CA LEU A 347 -17.36 13.30 20.28
C LEU A 347 -18.66 12.89 19.60
N LYS A 348 -18.95 11.59 19.51
CA LYS A 348 -20.19 11.05 18.93
C LYS A 348 -21.41 11.24 19.84
N CYS A 349 -21.22 11.15 21.15
CA CYS A 349 -22.29 11.28 22.15
C CYS A 349 -22.73 12.71 22.40
N LYS A 350 -21.92 13.71 22.07
CA LYS A 350 -22.33 15.12 22.11
C LYS A 350 -23.44 15.35 21.09
N LYS A 351 -24.69 15.13 21.46
CA LYS A 351 -25.87 15.32 20.59
C LYS A 351 -26.05 16.73 20.04
N GLU A 352 -25.32 17.71 20.54
CA GLU A 352 -25.16 19.03 19.95
C GLU A 352 -24.20 19.01 18.73
N CYS A 353 -23.80 17.82 18.30
CA CYS A 353 -22.85 17.64 17.24
C CYS A 353 -23.47 17.99 15.90
N PHE A 354 -23.15 19.11 15.47
CA PHE A 354 -23.22 19.53 14.11
C PHE A 354 -22.11 18.88 13.25
N TYR A 355 -21.31 18.02 13.87
CA TYR A 355 -20.31 17.21 13.20
C TYR A 355 -20.99 16.10 12.45
N SER A 356 -20.76 16.08 11.20
CA SER A 356 -21.42 15.08 10.39
C SER A 356 -20.68 13.75 10.40
N GLU A 357 -19.36 13.77 10.58
CA GLU A 357 -18.58 12.54 10.56
C GLU A 357 -17.23 12.69 11.24
N ILE A 358 -16.76 11.59 11.83
CA ILE A 358 -15.54 11.50 12.62
C ILE A 358 -14.73 10.30 12.13
N TYR A 359 -13.52 10.56 11.62
CA TYR A 359 -12.63 9.54 11.09
C TYR A 359 -11.27 9.57 11.81
N PRO A 360 -10.87 8.49 12.49
CA PRO A 360 -9.51 8.39 12.99
C PRO A 360 -8.54 8.15 11.84
N VAL A 361 -7.64 9.09 11.61
CA VAL A 361 -6.64 9.01 10.53
C VAL A 361 -5.26 9.44 11.02
N ILE A 362 -4.21 8.99 10.32
CA ILE A 362 -2.87 9.57 10.39
C ILE A 362 -2.64 10.40 9.14
N ILE A 363 -2.12 11.61 9.32
CA ILE A 363 -1.59 12.42 8.23
C ILE A 363 -0.15 11.96 7.97
N PRO A 364 0.25 11.68 6.72
CA PRO A 364 1.56 11.09 6.41
C PRO A 364 2.79 11.82 6.96
N GLN A 365 2.70 13.14 7.16
CA GLN A 365 3.77 13.97 7.71
C GLN A 365 3.77 14.04 9.24
N ASP A 366 2.69 13.60 9.88
CA ASP A 366 2.54 13.65 11.32
C ASP A 366 2.82 12.28 11.95
N THR A 367 3.54 12.28 13.07
CA THR A 367 3.78 11.06 13.86
C THR A 367 2.65 10.79 14.86
N VAL A 368 1.81 11.78 15.12
CA VAL A 368 0.68 11.68 16.05
C VAL A 368 -0.60 11.43 15.26
N PRO A 369 -1.39 10.40 15.62
CA PRO A 369 -2.68 10.15 15.01
C PRO A 369 -3.61 11.35 15.18
N GLN A 370 -4.36 11.66 14.13
CA GLN A 370 -5.31 12.74 14.14
C GLN A 370 -6.72 12.22 13.83
N ILE A 371 -7.72 12.88 14.41
CA ILE A 371 -9.13 12.62 14.13
C ILE A 371 -9.61 13.70 13.17
N LEU A 372 -10.12 13.26 12.03
CA LEU A 372 -10.75 14.12 11.04
C LEU A 372 -12.23 14.32 11.41
N ILE A 373 -12.65 15.56 11.55
CA ILE A 373 -14.02 15.96 11.85
C ILE A 373 -14.50 16.91 10.78
N LEU A 374 -15.62 16.56 10.12
CA LEU A 374 -16.25 17.39 9.10
C LEU A 374 -17.50 18.05 9.68
N ASP A 375 -17.67 19.33 9.44
CA ASP A 375 -18.81 20.12 9.88
C ASP A 375 -19.61 20.60 8.66
N PHE A 376 -20.67 19.89 8.31
CA PHE A 376 -21.47 20.13 7.10
C PHE A 376 -22.24 21.46 7.09
N ARG A 377 -22.23 22.21 8.19
CA ARG A 377 -22.76 23.59 8.20
C ARG A 377 -21.89 24.55 7.43
N TYR A 378 -20.57 24.23 7.36
CA TYR A 378 -19.57 25.05 6.66
C TYR A 378 -19.36 24.51 5.25
N PHE A 379 -20.34 24.76 4.41
CA PHE A 379 -20.34 24.41 2.99
C PHE A 379 -20.31 25.66 2.13
N GLY A 380 -19.56 25.64 1.04
CA GLY A 380 -19.48 26.75 0.11
C GLY A 380 -18.63 26.45 -1.10
N ALA A 381 -18.23 27.50 -1.80
CA ALA A 381 -17.40 27.41 -2.99
C ALA A 381 -16.21 28.37 -2.92
N GLU A 382 -15.07 27.95 -3.47
CA GLU A 382 -13.85 28.74 -3.50
C GLU A 382 -13.19 28.67 -4.87
N GLU A 383 -12.48 29.73 -5.24
CA GLU A 383 -11.69 29.80 -6.48
C GLU A 383 -10.46 28.87 -6.38
N ASP A 384 -10.14 28.17 -7.45
CA ASP A 384 -8.95 27.31 -7.52
C ASP A 384 -7.65 28.08 -7.25
N ALA A 385 -7.59 29.34 -7.67
CA ALA A 385 -6.44 30.21 -7.42
C ALA A 385 -6.20 30.45 -5.93
N ASN A 386 -7.27 30.57 -5.14
CA ASN A 386 -7.17 30.73 -3.69
C ASN A 386 -6.68 29.44 -3.01
N LEU A 387 -7.18 28.28 -3.46
CA LEU A 387 -6.76 26.97 -2.92
C LEU A 387 -5.29 26.63 -3.24
N LYS A 388 -4.74 27.20 -4.31
CA LYS A 388 -3.33 27.09 -4.68
C LYS A 388 -2.43 28.13 -3.97
N ASP A 389 -3.01 29.14 -3.33
CA ASP A 389 -2.26 30.13 -2.56
C ASP A 389 -1.83 29.57 -1.20
N ALA A 390 -0.54 29.25 -1.07
CA ALA A 390 0.04 28.69 0.14
C ALA A 390 -0.09 29.58 1.40
N LYS A 391 -0.39 30.88 1.23
CA LYS A 391 -0.70 31.79 2.35
C LYS A 391 -2.09 31.59 2.91
N LYS A 392 -3.01 31.05 2.10
CA LYS A 392 -4.40 30.80 2.46
C LYS A 392 -4.68 29.36 2.80
N TYR A 393 -4.11 28.41 2.01
CA TYR A 393 -4.36 26.98 2.13
C TYR A 393 -3.09 26.17 1.92
N GLU A 394 -2.96 25.08 2.67
CA GLU A 394 -1.89 24.11 2.50
C GLU A 394 -2.51 22.72 2.33
N ILE A 395 -2.20 22.05 1.22
CA ILE A 395 -2.70 20.70 0.98
C ILE A 395 -2.04 19.70 1.93
N LEU A 396 -2.85 18.91 2.61
CA LEU A 396 -2.39 17.91 3.58
C LEU A 396 -2.39 16.50 3.00
N PHE A 397 -3.52 16.07 2.44
CA PHE A 397 -3.71 14.75 1.85
C PHE A 397 -4.90 14.76 0.91
N ARG A 398 -5.12 13.65 0.20
CA ARG A 398 -6.33 13.41 -0.59
C ARG A 398 -7.12 12.24 -0.02
N ALA A 399 -8.42 12.40 0.10
CA ALA A 399 -9.32 11.31 0.39
C ALA A 399 -9.33 10.31 -0.79
N LYS A 400 -9.10 9.03 -0.50
CA LYS A 400 -9.25 7.96 -1.49
C LYS A 400 -10.71 7.77 -1.87
N PRO A 401 -11.02 7.14 -3.02
CA PRO A 401 -12.39 7.04 -3.55
C PRO A 401 -13.42 6.55 -2.53
N LYS A 402 -13.06 5.59 -1.67
CA LYS A 402 -13.96 5.04 -0.65
C LYS A 402 -14.35 6.07 0.40
N LEU A 403 -13.39 6.81 0.95
CA LEU A 403 -13.64 7.88 1.92
C LEU A 403 -14.40 9.03 1.25
N PHE A 404 -13.97 9.41 0.04
CA PHE A 404 -14.61 10.48 -0.72
C PHE A 404 -16.08 10.18 -0.99
N ALA A 405 -16.42 8.98 -1.47
CA ALA A 405 -17.80 8.56 -1.74
C ALA A 405 -18.65 8.57 -0.45
N ASP A 406 -18.11 8.11 0.67
CA ASP A 406 -18.79 8.14 1.96
C ASP A 406 -19.10 9.57 2.41
N ILE A 407 -18.14 10.49 2.28
CA ILE A 407 -18.32 11.91 2.60
C ILE A 407 -19.42 12.54 1.72
N ILE A 408 -19.37 12.32 0.41
CA ILE A 408 -20.36 12.85 -0.53
C ILE A 408 -21.76 12.31 -0.21
N GLN A 409 -21.91 11.02 0.06
CA GLN A 409 -23.19 10.41 0.40
C GLN A 409 -23.77 11.02 1.66
N LYS A 410 -22.98 11.17 2.70
CA LYS A 410 -23.40 11.74 3.99
C LYS A 410 -23.74 13.21 3.88
N PHE A 411 -22.92 13.97 3.17
CA PHE A 411 -23.20 15.37 2.90
C PHE A 411 -24.50 15.54 2.10
N SER A 412 -24.72 14.75 1.05
CA SER A 412 -25.94 14.79 0.25
C SER A 412 -27.18 14.49 1.11
N SER A 413 -27.09 13.49 1.99
CA SER A 413 -28.15 13.17 2.95
C SER A 413 -28.41 14.31 3.94
N HIS A 414 -27.36 15.00 4.38
CA HIS A 414 -27.49 16.17 5.25
C HIS A 414 -28.13 17.35 4.52
N ALA A 415 -27.69 17.67 3.32
CA ALA A 415 -28.21 18.78 2.51
C ALA A 415 -29.67 18.57 2.07
N ALA A 416 -30.08 17.31 1.89
CA ALA A 416 -31.44 16.96 1.48
C ALA A 416 -32.43 16.83 2.63
N ARG A 417 -32.05 17.09 3.89
CA ARG A 417 -32.97 17.02 5.03
C ARG A 417 -34.04 18.10 4.90
N LEU A 418 -35.26 17.66 4.68
CA LEU A 418 -36.45 18.52 4.78
C LEU A 418 -36.78 18.68 6.27
N GLY A 419 -36.56 19.86 6.81
CA GLY A 419 -37.03 20.23 8.13
C GLY A 419 -38.55 20.35 8.13
N LEU A 420 -39.26 19.45 8.77
CA LEU A 420 -40.68 19.65 9.12
C LEU A 420 -40.76 20.49 10.40
N SER A 421 -41.28 21.71 10.28
CA SER A 421 -41.67 22.51 11.43
C SER A 421 -43.11 22.10 11.83
N VAL A 422 -43.25 21.47 12.99
CA VAL A 422 -44.55 21.21 13.58
C VAL A 422 -44.89 22.41 14.46
N ILE A 423 -46.01 23.05 14.18
CA ILE A 423 -46.55 24.12 15.05
C ILE A 423 -47.18 23.42 16.26
N HIS A 424 -46.59 23.62 17.39
CA HIS A 424 -47.17 23.18 18.65
C HIS A 424 -48.13 24.25 19.16
N PRO A 425 -49.29 23.86 19.74
CA PRO A 425 -50.24 24.79 20.33
C PRO A 425 -49.69 25.52 21.53
#